data_fd4bee9a6d437418c670f099d216317b
#
_entry.id   fd4bee9a6d437418c670f099d216317b
#
_cell.length_a   1.000
_cell.length_b   1.000
_cell.length_c   1.000
_cell.angle_alpha   90.00
_cell.angle_beta   90.00
_cell.angle_gamma   90.00
#
_symmetry.space_group_name_H-M   'P 1'
#
loop_
_entity.id
_entity.type
_entity.pdbx_description
1 polymer ?
#
loop_
_entity_poly.entity_id
_entity_poly.type
_entity_poly.pdbx_seq_one_letter_code
_entity_poly.pdbx_strand_id
1 'polypeptide(L)'
;LETLIRGLFGDETLATERPLVCLTFDDGCNFDFRTLVFPGFGEQTGFLQIMEQFVEKHGKSAQPGIHATSFVIADPRARELIDRKALFAKGHMSDDWWCEAEDHPLMTIANHSWDHNHPDLEEGGPYTRGGFEVVKTHEHCHQQVVAAAEFIKNKTGRYPDLFAYPFGESSAYIREEYFPRQQT
;
A
#
# COMPACT_ATOMS: atom_id res chain seq x y z
N LEU A 1 -2.54 -7.31 9.71
CA LEU A 1 -1.66 -7.99 8.75
C LEU A 1 -0.33 -8.39 9.40
N GLU A 2 0.38 -7.48 10.07
CA GLU A 2 1.65 -7.79 10.76
C GLU A 2 1.53 -8.97 11.73
N THR A 3 0.51 -8.99 12.58
CA THR A 3 0.25 -10.10 13.52
C THR A 3 0.09 -11.45 12.80
N LEU A 4 -0.60 -11.45 11.64
CA LEU A 4 -0.75 -12.65 10.83
C LEU A 4 0.58 -13.11 10.24
N ILE A 5 1.38 -12.17 9.71
CA ILE A 5 2.70 -12.47 9.14
C ILE A 5 3.63 -13.03 10.22
N ARG A 6 3.69 -12.41 11.39
CA ARG A 6 4.48 -12.91 12.53
C ARG A 6 4.07 -14.31 12.97
N GLY A 7 2.76 -14.60 13.00
CA GLY A 7 2.27 -15.91 13.36
C GLY A 7 2.49 -17.00 12.30
N LEU A 8 2.54 -16.63 11.01
CA LEU A 8 2.80 -17.57 9.91
C LEU A 8 4.29 -17.93 9.77
N PHE A 9 5.18 -16.99 10.09
CA PHE A 9 6.62 -17.11 9.85
C PHE A 9 7.48 -17.00 11.12
N GLY A 10 6.86 -16.71 12.27
CA GLY A 10 7.50 -16.62 13.58
C GLY A 10 7.29 -17.87 14.43
N ASP A 11 7.89 -17.87 15.61
CA ASP A 11 7.76 -18.95 16.62
C ASP A 11 6.42 -18.88 17.40
N GLU A 12 5.56 -17.90 17.10
CA GLU A 12 4.28 -17.72 17.78
C GLU A 12 3.19 -18.56 17.11
N THR A 13 2.56 -19.43 17.88
CA THR A 13 1.40 -20.20 17.43
C THR A 13 0.19 -19.27 17.38
N LEU A 14 -0.32 -18.97 16.19
CA LEU A 14 -1.62 -18.32 16.02
C LEU A 14 -2.72 -19.33 16.37
N ALA A 15 -3.02 -19.46 17.65
CA ALA A 15 -4.17 -20.24 18.11
C ALA A 15 -5.44 -19.41 17.89
N THR A 16 -6.00 -19.41 16.68
CA THR A 16 -7.28 -18.80 16.41
C THR A 16 -8.31 -19.85 16.07
N GLU A 17 -9.42 -19.86 16.80
CA GLU A 17 -10.58 -20.69 16.49
C GLU A 17 -11.36 -20.21 15.26
N ARG A 18 -11.02 -19.02 14.74
CA ARG A 18 -11.70 -18.37 13.63
C ARG A 18 -10.72 -18.07 12.50
N PRO A 19 -11.18 -18.12 11.24
CA PRO A 19 -10.37 -17.66 10.11
C PRO A 19 -9.92 -16.21 10.28
N LEU A 20 -8.64 -15.93 9.96
CA LEU A 20 -8.12 -14.56 9.89
C LEU A 20 -8.31 -14.02 8.48
N VAL A 21 -8.80 -12.80 8.39
CA VAL A 21 -8.95 -12.07 7.13
C VAL A 21 -8.20 -10.75 7.27
N CYS A 22 -7.31 -10.48 6.31
CA CYS A 22 -6.62 -9.19 6.20
C CYS A 22 -7.24 -8.37 5.06
N LEU A 23 -7.56 -7.11 5.35
CA LEU A 23 -8.00 -6.15 4.35
C LEU A 23 -6.77 -5.38 3.87
N THR A 24 -6.49 -5.43 2.57
CA THR A 24 -5.41 -4.69 1.94
C THR A 24 -5.93 -3.98 0.69
N PHE A 25 -5.44 -2.79 0.44
CA PHE A 25 -5.73 -2.00 -0.73
C PHE A 25 -4.41 -1.60 -1.38
N ASP A 26 -4.29 -1.77 -2.68
CA ASP A 26 -3.08 -1.42 -3.43
C ASP A 26 -3.24 -0.07 -4.14
N ASP A 27 -2.11 0.51 -4.55
CA ASP A 27 -1.94 1.77 -5.26
C ASP A 27 -2.16 3.05 -4.43
N GLY A 28 -2.95 3.03 -3.36
CA GLY A 28 -3.18 4.19 -2.49
C GLY A 28 -4.15 5.21 -3.10
N CYS A 29 -5.26 4.73 -3.66
CA CYS A 29 -6.32 5.60 -4.15
C CYS A 29 -7.04 6.30 -2.99
N ASN A 30 -7.50 7.54 -3.20
CA ASN A 30 -8.27 8.28 -2.20
C ASN A 30 -9.54 7.56 -1.74
N PHE A 31 -10.04 6.57 -2.50
CA PHE A 31 -11.14 5.67 -2.08
C PHE A 31 -10.81 4.83 -0.85
N ASP A 32 -9.54 4.58 -0.60
CA ASP A 32 -9.14 3.82 0.59
C ASP A 32 -9.58 4.56 1.85
N PHE A 33 -9.54 5.90 1.80
CA PHE A 33 -9.71 6.76 2.96
C PHE A 33 -10.94 7.67 2.89
N ARG A 34 -11.42 8.06 1.69
CA ARG A 34 -12.46 9.08 1.52
C ARG A 34 -13.63 8.60 0.66
N THR A 35 -14.82 9.07 1.00
CA THR A 35 -15.97 9.05 0.09
C THR A 35 -15.71 10.02 -1.06
N LEU A 36 -15.89 9.57 -2.30
CA LEU A 36 -15.62 10.32 -3.52
C LEU A 36 -16.82 10.33 -4.46
N VAL A 37 -16.92 11.39 -5.26
CA VAL A 37 -17.87 11.45 -6.38
C VAL A 37 -17.23 10.86 -7.62
N PHE A 38 -17.76 9.74 -8.10
CA PHE A 38 -17.22 9.04 -9.26
C PHE A 38 -18.08 9.31 -10.51
N PRO A 39 -17.46 9.68 -11.65
CA PRO A 39 -18.20 10.02 -12.87
C PRO A 39 -19.13 8.89 -13.32
N GLY A 40 -20.41 9.21 -13.52
CA GLY A 40 -21.44 8.25 -13.95
C GLY A 40 -22.03 7.37 -12.84
N PHE A 41 -21.42 7.37 -11.63
CA PHE A 41 -21.86 6.54 -10.51
C PHE A 41 -22.28 7.36 -9.26
N GLY A 42 -22.03 8.67 -9.26
CA GLY A 42 -22.32 9.53 -8.12
C GLY A 42 -21.36 9.33 -6.94
N GLU A 43 -21.85 9.60 -5.73
CA GLU A 43 -21.08 9.45 -4.50
C GLU A 43 -20.86 7.96 -4.18
N GLN A 44 -19.61 7.60 -3.92
CA GLN A 44 -19.16 6.26 -3.56
C GLN A 44 -18.48 6.33 -2.19
N THR A 45 -19.00 5.57 -1.24
CA THR A 45 -18.45 5.49 0.12
C THR A 45 -17.06 4.88 0.10
N GLY A 46 -16.08 5.55 0.72
CA GLY A 46 -14.72 5.05 0.85
C GLY A 46 -14.61 3.84 1.78
N PHE A 47 -13.51 3.09 1.66
CA PHE A 47 -13.35 1.85 2.44
C PHE A 47 -13.23 2.12 3.93
N LEU A 48 -12.54 3.19 4.36
CA LEU A 48 -12.51 3.58 5.76
C LEU A 48 -13.90 3.85 6.31
N GLN A 49 -14.73 4.61 5.59
CA GLN A 49 -16.09 4.93 6.05
C GLN A 49 -16.97 3.69 6.15
N ILE A 50 -16.75 2.68 5.29
CA ILE A 50 -17.45 1.38 5.42
C ILE A 50 -17.07 0.68 6.73
N MET A 51 -15.79 0.69 7.10
CA MET A 51 -15.32 0.12 8.36
C MET A 51 -15.83 0.90 9.58
N GLU A 52 -15.83 2.23 9.51
CA GLU A 52 -16.37 3.10 10.57
C GLU A 52 -17.86 2.85 10.78
N GLN A 53 -18.65 2.80 9.71
CA GLN A 53 -20.08 2.48 9.76
C GLN A 53 -20.35 1.09 10.35
N PHE A 54 -19.48 0.11 10.02
CA PHE A 54 -19.57 -1.21 10.64
C PHE A 54 -19.34 -1.14 12.15
N VAL A 55 -18.30 -0.44 12.60
CA VAL A 55 -17.98 -0.28 14.03
C VAL A 55 -19.09 0.48 14.75
N GLU A 56 -19.63 1.55 14.15
CA GLU A 56 -20.73 2.32 14.70
C GLU A 56 -21.99 1.46 14.87
N LYS A 57 -22.33 0.68 13.85
CA LYS A 57 -23.55 -0.13 13.84
C LYS A 57 -23.49 -1.36 14.75
N HIS A 58 -22.33 -2.01 14.81
CA HIS A 58 -22.20 -3.32 15.47
C HIS A 58 -21.35 -3.29 16.75
N GLY A 59 -20.68 -2.17 17.01
CA GLY A 59 -19.73 -2.02 18.10
C GLY A 59 -18.36 -2.65 17.79
N LYS A 60 -17.31 -2.11 18.38
CA LYS A 60 -15.93 -2.58 18.18
C LYS A 60 -15.72 -4.05 18.60
N SER A 61 -16.50 -4.55 19.55
CA SER A 61 -16.45 -5.93 20.02
C SER A 61 -16.94 -6.97 18.99
N ALA A 62 -17.75 -6.54 18.00
CA ALA A 62 -18.21 -7.45 16.94
C ALA A 62 -17.06 -7.92 16.05
N GLN A 63 -16.07 -7.05 15.81
CA GLN A 63 -14.83 -7.37 15.10
C GLN A 63 -13.66 -6.58 15.71
N PRO A 64 -13.09 -7.04 16.84
CA PRO A 64 -12.08 -6.29 17.60
C PRO A 64 -10.81 -5.95 16.81
N GLY A 65 -10.45 -6.79 15.82
CA GLY A 65 -9.28 -6.63 14.97
C GLY A 65 -9.58 -6.01 13.60
N ILE A 66 -10.74 -5.34 13.42
CA ILE A 66 -11.03 -4.68 12.14
C ILE A 66 -9.98 -3.61 11.85
N HIS A 67 -9.30 -3.78 10.71
CA HIS A 67 -8.20 -2.91 10.29
C HIS A 67 -7.89 -3.16 8.82
N ALA A 68 -7.47 -2.14 8.09
CA ALA A 68 -6.99 -2.24 6.72
C ALA A 68 -5.58 -1.67 6.58
N THR A 69 -4.84 -2.16 5.59
CA THR A 69 -3.55 -1.62 5.17
C THR A 69 -3.66 -1.11 3.74
N SER A 70 -3.38 0.18 3.54
CA SER A 70 -3.27 0.77 2.21
C SER A 70 -1.82 0.79 1.78
N PHE A 71 -1.48 0.05 0.73
CA PHE A 71 -0.16 0.03 0.10
C PHE A 71 -0.11 1.13 -0.95
N VAL A 72 0.70 2.16 -0.70
CA VAL A 72 0.70 3.38 -1.51
C VAL A 72 1.92 3.48 -2.42
N ILE A 73 1.72 3.99 -3.64
CA ILE A 73 2.78 4.34 -4.59
C ILE A 73 3.38 5.69 -4.18
N ALA A 74 4.70 5.76 -4.00
CA ALA A 74 5.36 6.95 -3.48
C ALA A 74 5.49 8.08 -4.51
N ASP A 75 5.90 7.81 -5.76
CA ASP A 75 6.16 8.82 -6.78
C ASP A 75 4.90 9.58 -7.21
N PRO A 76 4.82 10.91 -7.00
CA PRO A 76 3.68 11.71 -7.44
C PRO A 76 3.41 11.63 -8.94
N ARG A 77 4.45 11.43 -9.77
CA ARG A 77 4.31 11.35 -11.24
C ARG A 77 3.64 10.03 -11.65
N ALA A 78 4.00 8.93 -10.96
CA ALA A 78 3.33 7.64 -11.17
C ALA A 78 1.85 7.74 -10.77
N ARG A 79 1.56 8.33 -9.62
CA ARG A 79 0.20 8.54 -9.14
C ARG A 79 -0.63 9.42 -10.09
N GLU A 80 -0.06 10.52 -10.59
CA GLU A 80 -0.73 11.37 -11.59
C GLU A 80 -1.01 10.61 -12.90
N LEU A 81 -0.06 9.78 -13.36
CA LEU A 81 -0.23 8.95 -14.55
C LEU A 81 -1.38 7.95 -14.37
N ILE A 82 -1.42 7.25 -13.24
CA ILE A 82 -2.47 6.28 -12.92
C ILE A 82 -3.82 6.98 -12.78
N ASP A 83 -3.89 8.10 -12.07
CA ASP A 83 -5.13 8.89 -11.95
C ASP A 83 -5.68 9.29 -13.32
N ARG A 84 -4.79 9.77 -14.20
CA ARG A 84 -5.18 10.17 -15.56
C ARG A 84 -5.68 9.01 -16.41
N LYS A 85 -5.06 7.82 -16.27
CA LYS A 85 -5.40 6.65 -17.12
C LYS A 85 -6.57 5.83 -16.59
N ALA A 86 -6.66 5.68 -15.27
CA ALA A 86 -7.60 4.77 -14.64
C ALA A 86 -8.70 5.47 -13.81
N LEU A 87 -8.47 6.69 -13.33
CA LEU A 87 -9.36 7.38 -12.39
C LEU A 87 -9.88 8.73 -12.92
N PHE A 88 -9.96 8.87 -14.24
CA PHE A 88 -10.58 10.02 -14.93
C PHE A 88 -9.89 11.37 -14.69
N ALA A 89 -8.63 11.42 -14.31
CA ALA A 89 -7.87 12.64 -14.01
C ALA A 89 -8.60 13.55 -13.00
N LYS A 90 -9.10 12.98 -11.90
CA LYS A 90 -9.84 13.69 -10.85
C LYS A 90 -9.02 13.96 -9.59
N GLY A 91 -7.74 13.63 -9.59
CA GLY A 91 -6.88 13.79 -8.42
C GLY A 91 -7.17 12.75 -7.34
N HIS A 92 -7.61 11.54 -7.74
CA HIS A 92 -7.95 10.47 -6.80
C HIS A 92 -6.75 9.65 -6.32
N MET A 93 -5.53 10.11 -6.62
CA MET A 93 -4.26 9.50 -6.20
C MET A 93 -3.41 10.51 -5.40
N SER A 94 -4.04 11.34 -4.57
CA SER A 94 -3.32 12.31 -3.73
C SER A 94 -2.70 11.65 -2.50
N ASP A 95 -1.73 12.31 -1.88
CA ASP A 95 -1.08 11.87 -0.63
C ASP A 95 -1.47 12.72 0.59
N ASP A 96 -2.45 13.60 0.44
CA ASP A 96 -2.87 14.56 1.46
C ASP A 96 -3.66 13.92 2.62
N TRP A 97 -4.04 12.65 2.48
CA TRP A 97 -4.75 11.88 3.50
C TRP A 97 -3.85 10.86 4.25
N TRP A 98 -2.62 10.62 3.79
CA TRP A 98 -1.77 9.55 4.35
C TRP A 98 -1.42 9.77 5.82
N CYS A 99 -1.11 11.02 6.21
CA CYS A 99 -0.84 11.32 7.62
C CYS A 99 -2.05 11.05 8.52
N GLU A 100 -3.23 11.45 8.08
CA GLU A 100 -4.48 11.22 8.81
C GLU A 100 -4.82 9.72 8.89
N ALA A 101 -4.58 8.98 7.81
CA ALA A 101 -4.80 7.53 7.77
C ALA A 101 -3.84 6.77 8.69
N GLU A 102 -2.57 7.19 8.77
CA GLU A 102 -1.58 6.56 9.65
C GLU A 102 -1.90 6.77 11.14
N ASP A 103 -2.52 7.89 11.48
CA ASP A 103 -3.00 8.18 12.84
C ASP A 103 -4.36 7.52 13.14
N HIS A 104 -5.03 6.94 12.13
CA HIS A 104 -6.37 6.38 12.30
C HIS A 104 -6.33 4.93 12.82
N PRO A 105 -7.16 4.57 13.83
CA PRO A 105 -7.09 3.23 14.47
C PRO A 105 -7.50 2.07 13.55
N LEU A 106 -8.11 2.32 12.41
CA LEU A 106 -8.61 1.31 11.48
C LEU A 106 -7.76 1.19 10.21
N MET A 107 -6.70 2.01 10.05
CA MET A 107 -5.90 2.01 8.83
C MET A 107 -4.41 2.18 9.12
N THR A 108 -3.58 1.65 8.25
CA THR A 108 -2.11 1.87 8.24
C THR A 108 -1.66 2.08 6.81
N ILE A 109 -0.71 2.98 6.60
CA ILE A 109 -0.07 3.20 5.31
C ILE A 109 1.14 2.27 5.17
N ALA A 110 1.26 1.59 4.04
CA ALA A 110 2.34 0.67 3.72
C ALA A 110 2.93 0.96 2.33
N ASN A 111 4.04 0.32 2.00
CA ASN A 111 4.83 0.63 0.82
C ASN A 111 4.43 -0.24 -0.39
N HIS A 112 4.01 0.41 -1.49
CA HIS A 112 3.76 -0.23 -2.79
C HIS A 112 4.75 0.21 -3.86
N SER A 113 5.99 0.35 -3.49
CA SER A 113 7.11 0.81 -4.31
C SER A 113 7.15 2.32 -4.61
N TRP A 114 8.25 2.74 -5.24
CA TRP A 114 8.43 4.13 -5.64
C TRP A 114 7.43 4.55 -6.72
N ASP A 115 7.44 3.86 -7.86
CA ASP A 115 6.69 4.27 -9.04
C ASP A 115 5.95 3.11 -9.73
N HIS A 116 5.72 2.01 -8.99
CA HIS A 116 5.08 0.80 -9.49
C HIS A 116 5.87 0.14 -10.64
N ASN A 117 7.09 0.60 -10.91
CA ASN A 117 7.86 0.29 -12.13
C ASN A 117 7.01 0.41 -13.40
N HIS A 118 6.08 1.39 -13.41
CA HIS A 118 5.02 1.49 -14.39
C HIS A 118 5.57 1.64 -15.81
N PRO A 119 5.11 0.85 -16.81
CA PRO A 119 5.68 0.80 -18.15
C PRO A 119 5.59 2.13 -18.91
N ASP A 120 4.58 2.93 -18.63
CA ASP A 120 4.34 4.20 -19.34
C ASP A 120 5.02 5.42 -18.71
N LEU A 121 5.83 5.23 -17.68
CA LEU A 121 6.68 6.29 -17.16
C LEU A 121 7.95 6.37 -18.01
N GLU A 122 7.96 7.28 -18.99
CA GLU A 122 9.07 7.43 -19.95
C GLU A 122 10.34 8.01 -19.34
N GLU A 123 10.21 8.80 -18.27
CA GLU A 123 11.30 9.48 -17.57
C GLU A 123 11.50 8.91 -16.16
N GLY A 124 12.39 7.99 -15.97
CA GLY A 124 12.57 7.39 -14.64
C GLY A 124 13.94 6.78 -14.38
N GLY A 125 14.94 7.19 -15.15
CA GLY A 125 16.30 6.67 -14.94
C GLY A 125 16.65 5.47 -15.84
N PRO A 126 17.80 4.83 -15.60
CA PRO A 126 18.38 3.84 -16.49
C PRO A 126 17.73 2.44 -16.38
N TYR A 127 16.63 2.31 -15.69
CA TYR A 127 16.05 1.00 -15.36
C TYR A 127 15.03 0.55 -16.40
N THR A 128 14.99 -0.76 -16.64
CA THR A 128 13.93 -1.39 -17.43
C THR A 128 12.60 -1.25 -16.71
N ARG A 129 11.58 -0.82 -17.44
CA ARG A 129 10.22 -0.69 -16.95
C ARG A 129 9.32 -1.83 -17.42
N GLY A 130 8.16 -1.92 -16.83
CA GLY A 130 7.22 -3.03 -17.01
C GLY A 130 7.06 -3.77 -15.69
N GLY A 131 6.73 -5.04 -15.68
CA GLY A 131 6.50 -5.81 -14.47
C GLY A 131 7.63 -5.74 -13.42
N PHE A 132 7.35 -6.12 -12.19
CA PHE A 132 8.31 -6.01 -11.09
C PHE A 132 9.39 -7.12 -11.11
N GLU A 133 9.26 -8.10 -11.98
CA GLU A 133 10.29 -9.14 -12.22
C GLU A 133 11.60 -8.59 -12.78
N VAL A 134 11.58 -7.39 -13.39
CA VAL A 134 12.79 -6.76 -13.96
C VAL A 134 13.59 -5.96 -12.93
N VAL A 135 13.12 -5.81 -11.71
CA VAL A 135 13.80 -5.14 -10.59
C VAL A 135 14.86 -6.08 -10.01
N LYS A 136 16.11 -6.03 -10.58
CA LYS A 136 17.15 -7.04 -10.36
C LYS A 136 18.51 -6.47 -9.90
N THR A 137 18.64 -5.16 -9.74
CA THR A 137 19.89 -4.55 -9.24
C THR A 137 19.67 -3.91 -7.88
N HIS A 138 20.75 -3.75 -7.11
CA HIS A 138 20.68 -3.12 -5.80
C HIS A 138 20.07 -1.70 -5.88
N GLU A 139 20.54 -0.91 -6.83
CA GLU A 139 20.12 0.48 -7.01
C GLU A 139 18.63 0.55 -7.39
N HIS A 140 18.18 -0.34 -8.29
CA HIS A 140 16.76 -0.39 -8.68
C HIS A 140 15.89 -0.83 -7.51
N CYS A 141 16.28 -1.89 -6.78
CA CYS A 141 15.56 -2.30 -5.57
C CYS A 141 15.56 -1.19 -4.51
N HIS A 142 16.70 -0.50 -4.31
CA HIS A 142 16.81 0.60 -3.35
C HIS A 142 15.84 1.75 -3.69
N GLN A 143 15.76 2.12 -4.96
CA GLN A 143 14.79 3.13 -5.40
C GLN A 143 13.34 2.67 -5.14
N GLN A 144 13.00 1.43 -5.54
CA GLN A 144 11.64 0.94 -5.43
C GLN A 144 11.19 0.72 -3.97
N VAL A 145 12.11 0.38 -3.07
CA VAL A 145 11.79 0.02 -1.68
C VAL A 145 12.16 1.13 -0.71
N VAL A 146 13.43 1.51 -0.66
CA VAL A 146 13.94 2.43 0.38
C VAL A 146 13.57 3.87 0.08
N ALA A 147 13.75 4.35 -1.15
CA ALA A 147 13.36 5.72 -1.50
C ALA A 147 11.84 5.92 -1.34
N ALA A 148 11.04 4.89 -1.65
CA ALA A 148 9.60 4.91 -1.39
C ALA A 148 9.29 5.00 0.11
N ALA A 149 9.96 4.17 0.95
CA ALA A 149 9.75 4.18 2.39
C ALA A 149 10.14 5.54 3.02
N GLU A 150 11.22 6.16 2.57
CA GLU A 150 11.63 7.50 3.01
C GLU A 150 10.59 8.57 2.63
N PHE A 151 10.05 8.49 1.41
CA PHE A 151 8.99 9.41 0.99
C PHE A 151 7.74 9.26 1.86
N ILE A 152 7.28 8.01 2.06
CA ILE A 152 6.12 7.71 2.91
C ILE A 152 6.34 8.21 4.33
N LYS A 153 7.51 7.93 4.93
CA LYS A 153 7.87 8.44 6.25
C LYS A 153 7.82 9.98 6.34
N ASN A 154 8.29 10.67 5.30
CA ASN A 154 8.26 12.12 5.29
C ASN A 154 6.82 12.68 5.22
N LYS A 155 5.86 11.91 4.71
CA LYS A 155 4.44 12.25 4.64
C LYS A 155 3.65 11.86 5.89
N THR A 156 3.96 10.71 6.48
CA THR A 156 3.20 10.12 7.59
C THR A 156 3.86 10.27 8.95
N GLY A 157 5.16 10.56 8.98
CA GLY A 157 5.96 10.57 10.21
C GLY A 157 6.52 9.19 10.62
N ARG A 158 6.06 8.10 9.97
CA ARG A 158 6.49 6.72 10.27
C ARG A 158 7.03 6.00 9.04
N TYR A 159 8.03 5.13 9.26
CA TYR A 159 8.43 4.18 8.22
C TYR A 159 7.34 3.11 8.03
N PRO A 160 7.02 2.75 6.78
CA PRO A 160 6.14 1.63 6.52
C PRO A 160 6.83 0.30 6.87
N ASP A 161 6.17 -0.55 7.66
CA ASP A 161 6.70 -1.85 8.09
C ASP A 161 6.48 -2.97 7.05
N LEU A 162 5.63 -2.72 6.05
CA LEU A 162 5.23 -3.71 5.06
C LEU A 162 5.48 -3.21 3.65
N PHE A 163 5.80 -4.16 2.76
CA PHE A 163 5.97 -3.93 1.34
C PHE A 163 5.10 -4.91 0.54
N ALA A 164 4.26 -4.39 -0.37
CA ALA A 164 3.55 -5.20 -1.35
C ALA A 164 4.23 -5.07 -2.72
N TYR A 165 4.44 -6.21 -3.37
CA TYR A 165 5.01 -6.23 -4.71
C TYR A 165 4.01 -5.76 -5.76
N PRO A 166 4.33 -4.72 -6.56
CA PRO A 166 3.51 -4.36 -7.72
C PRO A 166 3.21 -5.54 -8.63
N PHE A 167 1.98 -5.60 -9.13
CA PHE A 167 1.46 -6.68 -9.97
C PHE A 167 1.48 -8.08 -9.32
N GLY A 168 1.82 -8.21 -8.04
CA GLY A 168 2.12 -9.49 -7.39
C GLY A 168 3.40 -10.16 -7.91
N GLU A 169 4.25 -9.43 -8.62
CA GLU A 169 5.47 -9.93 -9.26
C GLU A 169 6.71 -9.60 -8.44
N SER A 170 7.74 -10.43 -8.55
CA SER A 170 9.02 -10.19 -7.89
C SER A 170 10.16 -10.90 -8.59
N SER A 171 11.33 -10.28 -8.68
CA SER A 171 12.53 -10.96 -9.13
C SER A 171 13.11 -11.88 -8.04
N ALA A 172 13.86 -12.91 -8.44
CA ALA A 172 14.63 -13.72 -7.49
C ALA A 172 15.61 -12.85 -6.68
N TYR A 173 16.24 -11.86 -7.32
CA TYR A 173 17.18 -10.96 -6.67
C TYR A 173 16.54 -10.19 -5.49
N ILE A 174 15.35 -9.60 -5.69
CA ILE A 174 14.71 -8.83 -4.61
C ILE A 174 14.31 -9.71 -3.43
N ARG A 175 13.84 -10.95 -3.67
CA ARG A 175 13.42 -11.87 -2.62
C ARG A 175 14.58 -12.54 -1.88
N GLU A 176 15.60 -13.00 -2.62
CA GLU A 176 16.60 -13.92 -2.12
C GLU A 176 17.91 -13.22 -1.74
N GLU A 177 18.15 -12.02 -2.29
CA GLU A 177 19.39 -11.29 -2.03
C GLU A 177 19.13 -9.92 -1.39
N TYR A 178 18.24 -9.11 -1.95
CA TYR A 178 18.06 -7.73 -1.49
C TYR A 178 17.40 -7.66 -0.11
N PHE A 179 16.19 -8.16 0.06
CA PHE A 179 15.49 -8.10 1.35
C PHE A 179 16.22 -8.81 2.49
N PRO A 180 16.80 -10.02 2.32
CA PRO A 180 17.53 -10.65 3.40
C PRO A 180 18.74 -9.83 3.91
N ARG A 181 19.37 -9.04 3.04
CA ARG A 181 20.49 -8.16 3.42
C ARG A 181 20.07 -6.87 4.13
N GLN A 182 18.79 -6.48 4.06
CA GLN A 182 18.26 -5.30 4.75
C GLN A 182 17.90 -5.62 6.22
N GLN A 183 17.87 -6.88 6.62
CA GLN A 183 17.51 -7.32 7.96
C GLN A 183 18.70 -7.41 8.93
N THR A 184 19.89 -7.04 8.51
CA THR A 184 21.10 -6.98 9.33
C THR A 184 21.47 -5.55 9.66
#